data_e2703c3b4ae6f389039d677601cffbf1
#
_entry.id   e2703c3b4ae6f389039d677601cffbf1
#
_cell.length_a   1.000
_cell.length_b   1.000
_cell.length_c   1.000
_cell.angle_alpha   90.00
_cell.angle_beta   90.00
_cell.angle_gamma   90.00
#
_symmetry.space_group_name_H-M   'P 1'
#
loop_
_entity.id
_entity.type
_entity.pdbx_description
1 polymer ?
#
loop_
_entity_poly.entity_id
_entity_poly.type
_entity_poly.pdbx_seq_one_letter_code
_entity_poly.pdbx_strand_id
1 'polypeptide(L)'
;MIKIKNNEEIALMREAGKITAGALELAATLVKPGVSLIHIDSEIHRFITSHGATPSFLHYNGFPASACISVNDEVIHGIPGKRLLTEGDIVTGDVGACYKGFHGDAARTIFCGEVSEDAKRLERVTRESFFEGIKYADPTHRLGDISHAIQEHVENAGFSVVKEFVGHGVGSHLHEDPEVPNYGRAGRGTRLYEGMTLAIEPMVNFGTADVSVLDNDWTVVTDDGMLSAHYENSILITANGPEILTIL
;
A
#
# COMPACT_ATOMS: atom_id res chain seq x y z
N MET A 1 -10.23 -18.21 5.81
CA MET A 1 -9.32 -18.95 6.76
C MET A 1 -7.91 -18.48 6.53
N ILE A 2 -7.22 -18.09 7.59
CA ILE A 2 -5.83 -17.60 7.52
C ILE A 2 -4.89 -18.70 7.02
N LYS A 3 -4.08 -18.39 6.02
CA LYS A 3 -3.10 -19.31 5.44
C LYS A 3 -1.71 -19.04 6.01
N ILE A 4 -1.07 -20.08 6.52
CA ILE A 4 0.33 -20.04 6.95
C ILE A 4 1.19 -20.54 5.79
N LYS A 5 2.14 -19.73 5.38
CA LYS A 5 3.01 -20.02 4.22
C LYS A 5 4.17 -20.92 4.62
N ASN A 6 4.43 -21.91 3.79
CA ASN A 6 5.63 -22.74 3.91
C ASN A 6 6.86 -22.05 3.29
N ASN A 7 8.06 -22.64 3.45
CA ASN A 7 9.31 -22.03 2.99
C ASN A 7 9.37 -21.84 1.46
N GLU A 8 8.74 -22.72 0.67
CA GLU A 8 8.72 -22.60 -0.79
C GLU A 8 7.82 -21.44 -1.23
N GLU A 9 6.65 -21.31 -0.60
CA GLU A 9 5.71 -20.21 -0.83
C GLU A 9 6.32 -18.86 -0.42
N ILE A 10 6.99 -18.80 0.73
CA ILE A 10 7.70 -17.61 1.20
C ILE A 10 8.80 -17.21 0.20
N ALA A 11 9.54 -18.17 -0.35
CA ALA A 11 10.56 -17.86 -1.35
C ALA A 11 9.96 -17.24 -2.62
N LEU A 12 8.79 -17.71 -3.07
CA LEU A 12 8.07 -17.12 -4.21
C LEU A 12 7.55 -15.72 -3.89
N MET A 13 7.04 -15.49 -2.66
CA MET A 13 6.59 -14.19 -2.23
C MET A 13 7.73 -13.16 -2.12
N ARG A 14 8.94 -13.60 -1.71
CA ARG A 14 10.12 -12.73 -1.74
C ARG A 14 10.47 -12.27 -3.16
N GLU A 15 10.38 -13.18 -4.15
CA GLU A 15 10.61 -12.80 -5.55
C GLU A 15 9.49 -11.88 -6.07
N ALA A 16 8.23 -12.17 -5.78
CA ALA A 16 7.12 -11.28 -6.11
C ALA A 16 7.31 -9.89 -5.47
N GLY A 17 7.71 -9.85 -4.21
CA GLY A 17 7.98 -8.63 -3.46
C GLY A 17 9.11 -7.78 -4.05
N LYS A 18 10.22 -8.40 -4.48
CA LYS A 18 11.31 -7.70 -5.18
C LYS A 18 10.84 -7.08 -6.50
N ILE A 19 10.02 -7.82 -7.27
CA ILE A 19 9.47 -7.30 -8.52
C ILE A 19 8.54 -6.10 -8.24
N THR A 20 7.69 -6.20 -7.23
CA THR A 20 6.82 -5.10 -6.78
C THR A 20 7.64 -3.88 -6.36
N ALA A 21 8.65 -4.06 -5.51
CA ALA A 21 9.53 -2.99 -5.08
C ALA A 21 10.26 -2.33 -6.25
N GLY A 22 10.80 -3.12 -7.20
CA GLY A 22 11.45 -2.59 -8.39
C GLY A 22 10.52 -1.80 -9.30
N ALA A 23 9.25 -2.21 -9.40
CA ALA A 23 8.25 -1.46 -10.17
C ALA A 23 7.91 -0.11 -9.50
N LEU A 24 7.85 -0.06 -8.16
CA LEU A 24 7.66 1.20 -7.42
C LEU A 24 8.88 2.13 -7.55
N GLU A 25 10.10 1.62 -7.49
CA GLU A 25 11.32 2.40 -7.74
C GLU A 25 11.32 2.99 -9.15
N LEU A 26 10.91 2.20 -10.16
CA LEU A 26 10.72 2.72 -11.52
C LEU A 26 9.67 3.83 -11.55
N ALA A 27 8.50 3.63 -10.92
CA ALA A 27 7.45 4.63 -10.84
C ALA A 27 7.97 5.95 -10.22
N ALA A 28 8.76 5.86 -9.15
CA ALA A 28 9.37 7.02 -8.51
C ALA A 28 10.28 7.82 -9.47
N THR A 29 10.98 7.16 -10.39
CA THR A 29 11.79 7.86 -11.41
C THR A 29 10.96 8.58 -12.47
N LEU A 30 9.72 8.14 -12.68
CA LEU A 30 8.80 8.64 -13.72
C LEU A 30 7.86 9.74 -13.20
N VAL A 31 7.64 9.85 -11.89
CA VAL A 31 6.79 10.89 -11.29
C VAL A 31 7.49 12.25 -11.43
N LYS A 32 7.16 12.97 -12.52
CA LYS A 32 7.70 14.28 -12.88
C LYS A 32 6.63 15.14 -13.55
N PRO A 33 6.71 16.47 -13.44
CA PRO A 33 5.80 17.36 -14.15
C PRO A 33 5.75 17.06 -15.66
N GLY A 34 4.55 17.02 -16.21
CA GLY A 34 4.30 16.74 -17.64
C GLY A 34 4.21 15.26 -18.01
N VAL A 35 4.49 14.33 -17.10
CA VAL A 35 4.30 12.89 -17.34
C VAL A 35 2.84 12.51 -17.11
N SER A 36 2.26 11.67 -17.98
CA SER A 36 0.89 11.18 -17.80
C SER A 36 0.83 9.94 -16.92
N LEU A 37 -0.27 9.78 -16.16
CA LEU A 37 -0.46 8.60 -15.30
C LEU A 37 -0.48 7.30 -16.11
N ILE A 38 -1.11 7.31 -17.30
CA ILE A 38 -1.16 6.14 -18.18
C ILE A 38 0.23 5.74 -18.72
N HIS A 39 1.16 6.67 -18.85
CA HIS A 39 2.55 6.36 -19.21
C HIS A 39 3.25 5.63 -18.06
N ILE A 40 3.07 6.08 -16.82
CA ILE A 40 3.63 5.43 -15.63
C ILE A 40 3.08 4.00 -15.50
N ASP A 41 1.77 3.80 -15.64
CA ASP A 41 1.14 2.48 -15.63
C ASP A 41 1.72 1.54 -16.71
N SER A 42 1.89 2.05 -17.92
CA SER A 42 2.45 1.29 -19.04
C SER A 42 3.90 0.83 -18.79
N GLU A 43 4.71 1.66 -18.14
CA GLU A 43 6.09 1.31 -17.78
C GLU A 43 6.12 0.30 -16.63
N ILE A 44 5.25 0.43 -15.62
CA ILE A 44 5.06 -0.54 -14.54
C ILE A 44 4.65 -1.90 -15.13
N HIS A 45 3.65 -1.92 -16.04
CA HIS A 45 3.23 -3.14 -16.73
C HIS A 45 4.40 -3.84 -17.44
N ARG A 46 5.17 -3.05 -18.20
CA ARG A 46 6.33 -3.58 -18.95
C ARG A 46 7.41 -4.12 -18.02
N PHE A 47 7.67 -3.42 -16.91
CA PHE A 47 8.64 -3.85 -15.91
C PHE A 47 8.23 -5.21 -15.32
N ILE A 48 7.03 -5.31 -14.78
CA ILE A 48 6.52 -6.54 -14.15
C ILE A 48 6.57 -7.73 -15.13
N THR A 49 6.08 -7.53 -16.35
CA THR A 49 6.04 -8.60 -17.37
C THR A 49 7.43 -9.00 -17.84
N SER A 50 8.38 -8.08 -17.93
CA SER A 50 9.77 -8.38 -18.29
C SER A 50 10.51 -9.24 -17.24
N HIS A 51 10.01 -9.25 -15.99
CA HIS A 51 10.53 -10.09 -14.90
C HIS A 51 9.79 -11.42 -14.76
N GLY A 52 8.95 -11.79 -15.76
CA GLY A 52 8.22 -13.06 -15.76
C GLY A 52 7.08 -13.13 -14.74
N ALA A 53 6.59 -11.99 -14.29
CA ALA A 53 5.43 -11.84 -13.42
C ALA A 53 4.24 -11.23 -14.18
N THR A 54 3.07 -11.22 -13.56
CA THR A 54 1.88 -10.53 -14.07
C THR A 54 1.46 -9.44 -13.09
N PRO A 55 0.97 -8.26 -13.56
CA PRO A 55 0.38 -7.26 -12.68
C PRO A 55 -0.81 -7.84 -11.91
N SER A 56 -0.80 -7.71 -10.59
CA SER A 56 -1.82 -8.31 -9.73
C SER A 56 -3.18 -7.63 -9.86
N PHE A 57 -3.20 -6.32 -10.18
CA PHE A 57 -4.43 -5.52 -10.22
C PHE A 57 -5.14 -5.57 -11.56
N LEU A 58 -4.41 -5.81 -12.66
CA LEU A 58 -5.00 -5.80 -14.00
C LEU A 58 -6.11 -6.86 -14.10
N HIS A 59 -7.35 -6.40 -14.32
CA HIS A 59 -8.59 -7.18 -14.37
C HIS A 59 -9.03 -7.81 -13.03
N TYR A 60 -8.35 -7.51 -11.92
CA TYR A 60 -8.79 -7.94 -10.60
C TYR A 60 -10.11 -7.23 -10.25
N ASN A 61 -11.18 -7.99 -10.07
CA ASN A 61 -12.55 -7.49 -9.89
C ASN A 61 -12.99 -6.47 -10.97
N GLY A 62 -12.37 -6.48 -12.14
CA GLY A 62 -12.66 -5.56 -13.24
C GLY A 62 -11.81 -4.28 -13.27
N PHE A 63 -10.81 -4.12 -12.37
CA PHE A 63 -9.91 -2.98 -12.40
C PHE A 63 -9.15 -2.89 -13.74
N PRO A 64 -9.10 -1.71 -14.40
CA PRO A 64 -8.68 -1.64 -15.81
C PRO A 64 -7.18 -1.46 -16.04
N ALA A 65 -6.36 -1.34 -14.99
CA ALA A 65 -4.96 -0.95 -15.08
C ALA A 65 -4.02 -1.89 -14.31
N SER A 66 -2.71 -1.76 -14.52
CA SER A 66 -1.68 -2.59 -13.87
C SER A 66 -1.29 -2.09 -12.50
N ALA A 67 -1.49 -0.80 -12.24
CA ALA A 67 -1.24 -0.13 -10.97
C ALA A 67 -2.39 0.81 -10.62
N CYS A 68 -2.60 1.06 -9.33
CA CYS A 68 -3.39 2.21 -8.89
C CYS A 68 -2.47 3.43 -8.80
N ILE A 69 -2.89 4.57 -9.37
CA ILE A 69 -2.13 5.82 -9.28
C ILE A 69 -3.08 6.92 -8.82
N SER A 70 -2.96 7.27 -7.56
CA SER A 70 -3.83 8.23 -6.86
C SER A 70 -3.08 9.56 -6.65
N VAL A 71 -3.73 10.70 -6.91
CA VAL A 71 -3.07 12.01 -6.90
C VAL A 71 -3.77 12.97 -5.96
N ASN A 72 -3.04 13.56 -5.03
CA ASN A 72 -3.47 14.59 -4.06
C ASN A 72 -4.55 14.09 -3.08
N ASP A 73 -5.81 14.42 -3.33
CA ASP A 73 -6.99 14.04 -2.55
C ASP A 73 -7.52 12.63 -2.89
N GLU A 74 -6.97 12.00 -3.92
CA GLU A 74 -7.25 10.59 -4.20
C GLU A 74 -6.50 9.72 -3.19
N VAL A 75 -7.25 8.93 -2.42
CA VAL A 75 -6.72 8.07 -1.33
C VAL A 75 -6.09 6.81 -1.89
N ILE A 76 -6.90 6.02 -2.62
CA ILE A 76 -6.53 4.73 -3.23
C ILE A 76 -7.31 4.48 -4.52
N HIS A 77 -6.94 3.45 -5.24
CA HIS A 77 -7.61 2.93 -6.42
C HIS A 77 -7.76 3.94 -7.57
N GLY A 78 -6.91 4.97 -7.62
CA GLY A 78 -6.88 5.91 -8.75
C GLY A 78 -6.61 5.18 -10.06
N ILE A 79 -7.50 5.36 -11.07
CA ILE A 79 -7.34 4.77 -12.40
C ILE A 79 -6.38 5.64 -13.21
N PRO A 80 -5.21 5.12 -13.64
CA PRO A 80 -4.26 5.90 -14.42
C PRO A 80 -4.82 6.28 -15.80
N GLY A 81 -4.99 7.58 -16.01
CA GLY A 81 -5.55 8.16 -17.22
C GLY A 81 -4.55 9.09 -17.93
N LYS A 82 -5.09 9.96 -18.80
CA LYS A 82 -4.32 10.96 -19.57
C LYS A 82 -3.94 12.20 -18.77
N ARG A 83 -4.32 12.30 -17.47
CA ARG A 83 -3.92 13.39 -16.58
C ARG A 83 -2.41 13.51 -16.60
N LEU A 84 -1.91 14.73 -16.78
CA LEU A 84 -0.50 15.07 -16.67
C LEU A 84 -0.22 15.54 -15.25
N LEU A 85 0.87 15.02 -14.68
CA LEU A 85 1.36 15.48 -13.39
C LEU A 85 1.85 16.93 -13.46
N THR A 86 1.67 17.66 -12.38
CA THR A 86 2.12 19.03 -12.21
C THR A 86 3.05 19.16 -11.03
N GLU A 87 3.88 20.20 -11.04
CA GLU A 87 4.72 20.54 -9.90
C GLU A 87 3.87 20.72 -8.63
N GLY A 88 4.26 20.08 -7.55
CA GLY A 88 3.53 20.11 -6.29
C GLY A 88 2.55 18.97 -6.04
N ASP A 89 2.25 18.13 -7.06
CA ASP A 89 1.42 16.94 -6.84
C ASP A 89 2.13 15.94 -5.91
N ILE A 90 1.37 15.32 -5.02
CA ILE A 90 1.76 14.07 -4.37
C ILE A 90 1.06 12.91 -5.07
N VAL A 91 1.80 11.85 -5.35
CA VAL A 91 1.32 10.74 -6.19
C VAL A 91 1.55 9.43 -5.46
N THR A 92 0.49 8.76 -5.11
CA THR A 92 0.58 7.40 -4.58
C THR A 92 0.57 6.42 -5.75
N GLY A 93 1.68 5.71 -5.93
CA GLY A 93 1.74 4.52 -6.75
C GLY A 93 1.53 3.29 -5.88
N ASP A 94 0.55 2.47 -6.21
CA ASP A 94 0.24 1.21 -5.55
C ASP A 94 0.35 0.11 -6.60
N VAL A 95 1.18 -0.91 -6.34
CA VAL A 95 1.62 -1.92 -7.30
C VAL A 95 1.62 -3.30 -6.69
N GLY A 96 0.96 -4.22 -7.37
CA GLY A 96 1.05 -5.64 -7.07
C GLY A 96 1.69 -6.44 -8.21
N ALA A 97 2.57 -7.38 -7.90
CA ALA A 97 3.14 -8.32 -8.86
C ALA A 97 2.87 -9.77 -8.43
N CYS A 98 2.35 -10.57 -9.37
CA CYS A 98 2.13 -12.00 -9.17
C CYS A 98 3.24 -12.80 -9.86
N TYR A 99 4.09 -13.46 -9.09
CA TYR A 99 5.16 -14.32 -9.58
C TYR A 99 4.88 -15.77 -9.23
N LYS A 100 4.72 -16.60 -10.26
CA LYS A 100 4.41 -18.04 -10.11
C LYS A 100 3.24 -18.35 -9.16
N GLY A 101 2.21 -17.50 -9.21
CA GLY A 101 0.98 -17.66 -8.43
C GLY A 101 1.04 -17.11 -7.01
N PHE A 102 2.07 -16.34 -6.65
CA PHE A 102 2.15 -15.63 -5.36
C PHE A 102 2.32 -14.12 -5.59
N HIS A 103 1.65 -13.34 -4.76
CA HIS A 103 1.58 -11.89 -4.86
C HIS A 103 2.54 -11.19 -3.91
N GLY A 104 3.13 -10.10 -4.37
CA GLY A 104 3.67 -9.03 -3.55
C GLY A 104 2.83 -7.78 -3.78
N ASP A 105 2.62 -6.98 -2.75
CA ASP A 105 1.78 -5.79 -2.76
C ASP A 105 2.44 -4.67 -1.98
N ALA A 106 2.49 -3.45 -2.55
CA ALA A 106 3.12 -2.31 -1.89
C ALA A 106 2.71 -0.97 -2.52
N ALA A 107 2.62 0.06 -1.68
CA ALA A 107 2.33 1.42 -2.11
C ALA A 107 3.32 2.45 -1.54
N ARG A 108 3.56 3.50 -2.31
CA ARG A 108 4.41 4.64 -1.95
C ARG A 108 3.79 5.94 -2.41
N THR A 109 3.77 6.95 -1.53
CA THR A 109 3.50 8.33 -1.92
C THR A 109 4.81 9.00 -2.35
N ILE A 110 4.82 9.53 -3.57
CA ILE A 110 5.98 10.08 -4.29
C ILE A 110 5.71 11.55 -4.59
N PHE A 111 6.72 12.40 -4.53
CA PHE A 111 6.59 13.83 -4.80
C PHE A 111 6.87 14.14 -6.26
N CYS A 112 5.99 14.91 -6.89
CA CYS A 112 6.19 15.44 -8.24
C CYS A 112 6.81 16.84 -8.15
N GLY A 113 8.15 16.90 -8.21
CA GLY A 113 8.90 18.13 -8.01
C GLY A 113 8.89 18.62 -6.56
N GLU A 114 8.85 19.95 -6.36
CA GLU A 114 8.80 20.56 -5.03
C GLU A 114 7.35 20.57 -4.51
N VAL A 115 7.14 20.02 -3.33
CA VAL A 115 5.83 19.96 -2.67
C VAL A 115 5.83 20.80 -1.38
N SER A 116 4.65 21.08 -0.85
CA SER A 116 4.50 21.81 0.40
C SER A 116 5.08 21.07 1.61
N GLU A 117 5.44 21.78 2.67
CA GLU A 117 5.89 21.17 3.92
C GLU A 117 4.81 20.30 4.58
N ASP A 118 3.53 20.66 4.38
CA ASP A 118 2.39 19.86 4.84
C ASP A 118 2.32 18.52 4.12
N ALA A 119 2.55 18.49 2.80
CA ALA A 119 2.61 17.26 2.01
C ALA A 119 3.80 16.37 2.43
N LYS A 120 4.98 16.97 2.64
CA LYS A 120 6.16 16.25 3.16
C LYS A 120 5.90 15.66 4.55
N ARG A 121 5.21 16.42 5.40
CA ARG A 121 4.86 15.97 6.75
C ARG A 121 3.85 14.83 6.72
N LEU A 122 2.83 14.92 5.86
CA LEU A 122 1.81 13.88 5.68
C LEU A 122 2.46 12.56 5.23
N GLU A 123 3.26 12.58 4.14
CA GLU A 123 3.98 11.39 3.65
C GLU A 123 4.85 10.77 4.75
N ARG A 124 5.65 11.61 5.42
CA ARG A 124 6.54 11.12 6.48
C ARG A 124 5.78 10.43 7.61
N VAL A 125 4.71 11.03 8.12
CA VAL A 125 3.91 10.45 9.20
C VAL A 125 3.22 9.18 8.75
N THR A 126 2.71 9.13 7.53
CA THR A 126 2.10 7.92 6.93
C THR A 126 3.12 6.79 6.86
N ARG A 127 4.30 7.06 6.33
CA ARG A 127 5.38 6.08 6.25
C ARG A 127 5.87 5.64 7.64
N GLU A 128 6.08 6.58 8.57
CA GLU A 128 6.49 6.28 9.94
C GLU A 128 5.46 5.43 10.67
N SER A 129 4.15 5.65 10.45
CA SER A 129 3.08 4.88 11.09
C SER A 129 3.14 3.39 10.73
N PHE A 130 3.52 3.05 9.50
CA PHE A 130 3.79 1.66 9.11
C PHE A 130 4.91 1.05 9.97
N PHE A 131 6.04 1.76 10.12
CA PHE A 131 7.16 1.25 10.92
C PHE A 131 6.85 1.18 12.41
N GLU A 132 6.01 2.07 12.94
CA GLU A 132 5.51 1.97 14.31
C GLU A 132 4.61 0.72 14.47
N GLY A 133 3.71 0.49 13.51
CA GLY A 133 2.82 -0.67 13.52
C GLY A 133 3.57 -1.99 13.49
N ILE A 134 4.51 -2.16 12.56
CA ILE A 134 5.20 -3.45 12.39
C ILE A 134 6.14 -3.83 13.55
N LYS A 135 6.43 -2.92 14.49
CA LYS A 135 7.13 -3.29 15.74
C LYS A 135 6.39 -4.36 16.54
N TYR A 136 5.08 -4.48 16.34
CA TYR A 136 4.19 -5.45 16.98
C TYR A 136 3.86 -6.65 16.07
N ALA A 137 4.54 -6.76 14.93
CA ALA A 137 4.28 -7.83 13.96
C ALA A 137 5.11 -9.10 14.27
N ASP A 138 4.84 -9.73 15.40
CA ASP A 138 5.47 -10.97 15.85
C ASP A 138 4.46 -11.90 16.56
N PRO A 139 4.78 -13.19 16.80
CA PRO A 139 3.84 -14.16 17.38
C PRO A 139 3.41 -13.90 18.83
N THR A 140 4.02 -12.95 19.54
CA THR A 140 3.61 -12.58 20.90
C THR A 140 2.45 -11.59 20.93
N HIS A 141 2.17 -10.95 19.80
CA HIS A 141 1.17 -9.90 19.62
C HIS A 141 -0.08 -10.34 18.86
N ARG A 142 -1.01 -9.42 18.76
CA ARG A 142 -2.27 -9.53 18.00
C ARG A 142 -2.34 -8.44 16.95
N LEU A 143 -3.18 -8.63 15.97
CA LEU A 143 -3.41 -7.69 14.87
C LEU A 143 -3.78 -6.28 15.37
N GLY A 144 -4.60 -6.21 16.42
CA GLY A 144 -4.98 -4.93 17.05
C GLY A 144 -3.81 -4.17 17.68
N ASP A 145 -2.68 -4.81 17.98
CA ASP A 145 -1.48 -4.11 18.47
C ASP A 145 -0.84 -3.31 17.34
N ILE A 146 -0.76 -3.90 16.13
CA ILE A 146 -0.31 -3.21 14.90
C ILE A 146 -1.25 -2.05 14.60
N SER A 147 -2.55 -2.32 14.52
CA SER A 147 -3.60 -1.34 14.18
C SER A 147 -3.59 -0.14 15.14
N HIS A 148 -3.45 -0.41 16.44
CA HIS A 148 -3.43 0.63 17.48
C HIS A 148 -2.20 1.53 17.36
N ALA A 149 -1.03 0.95 17.14
CA ALA A 149 0.21 1.72 17.01
C ALA A 149 0.21 2.63 15.78
N ILE A 150 -0.35 2.16 14.66
CA ILE A 150 -0.57 2.98 13.45
C ILE A 150 -1.47 4.16 13.79
N GLN A 151 -2.66 3.88 14.35
CA GLN A 151 -3.64 4.90 14.71
C GLN A 151 -3.07 5.95 15.66
N GLU A 152 -2.43 5.51 16.75
CA GLU A 152 -1.87 6.39 17.76
C GLU A 152 -0.81 7.32 17.16
N HIS A 153 0.07 6.82 16.31
CA HIS A 153 1.10 7.62 15.64
C HIS A 153 0.50 8.70 14.75
N VAL A 154 -0.47 8.33 13.91
CA VAL A 154 -1.15 9.23 12.96
C VAL A 154 -1.96 10.30 13.69
N GLU A 155 -2.82 9.90 14.65
CA GLU A 155 -3.70 10.82 15.36
C GLU A 155 -2.92 11.79 16.29
N ASN A 156 -1.82 11.33 16.92
CA ASN A 156 -0.92 12.18 17.68
C ASN A 156 -0.21 13.24 16.81
N ALA A 157 -0.01 12.94 15.54
CA ALA A 157 0.50 13.91 14.57
C ALA A 157 -0.58 14.89 14.05
N GLY A 158 -1.86 14.72 14.44
CA GLY A 158 -2.98 15.57 14.06
C GLY A 158 -3.57 15.26 12.70
N PHE A 159 -3.34 14.06 12.16
CA PHE A 159 -3.93 13.54 10.93
C PHE A 159 -5.00 12.49 11.23
N SER A 160 -5.70 12.03 10.20
CA SER A 160 -6.78 11.05 10.34
C SER A 160 -6.46 9.75 9.60
N VAL A 161 -6.75 8.61 10.25
CA VAL A 161 -6.66 7.29 9.61
C VAL A 161 -7.95 7.00 8.87
N VAL A 162 -7.86 6.59 7.61
CA VAL A 162 -9.00 6.08 6.83
C VAL A 162 -9.49 4.77 7.46
N LYS A 163 -10.82 4.59 7.56
CA LYS A 163 -11.44 3.48 8.29
C LYS A 163 -12.19 2.51 7.39
N GLU A 164 -12.65 2.95 6.24
CA GLU A 164 -13.47 2.20 5.29
C GLU A 164 -12.65 1.17 4.51
N PHE A 165 -11.35 1.40 4.40
CA PHE A 165 -10.41 0.52 3.71
C PHE A 165 -9.33 0.06 4.67
N VAL A 166 -8.89 -1.17 4.49
CA VAL A 166 -8.01 -1.87 5.44
C VAL A 166 -7.03 -2.76 4.72
N GLY A 167 -5.90 -3.04 5.33
CA GLY A 167 -4.96 -4.03 4.86
C GLY A 167 -5.50 -5.45 4.92
N HIS A 168 -4.73 -6.40 4.45
CA HIS A 168 -5.21 -7.76 4.26
C HIS A 168 -4.08 -8.80 4.36
N GLY A 169 -4.45 -10.07 4.47
CA GLY A 169 -3.53 -11.16 4.17
C GLY A 169 -3.19 -11.16 2.67
N VAL A 170 -1.99 -11.58 2.32
CA VAL A 170 -1.54 -11.68 0.93
C VAL A 170 -0.82 -13.01 0.70
N GLY A 171 -0.92 -13.59 -0.49
CA GLY A 171 -0.27 -14.87 -0.77
C GLY A 171 -0.58 -15.39 -2.15
N SER A 172 -1.20 -16.57 -2.24
CA SER A 172 -1.69 -17.15 -3.50
C SER A 172 -2.90 -16.43 -4.07
N HIS A 173 -3.56 -15.61 -3.26
CA HIS A 173 -4.54 -14.62 -3.70
C HIS A 173 -4.03 -13.25 -3.29
N LEU A 174 -4.40 -12.23 -4.07
CA LEU A 174 -4.06 -10.85 -3.77
C LEU A 174 -4.60 -10.47 -2.39
N HIS A 175 -5.89 -10.69 -2.16
CA HIS A 175 -6.52 -10.50 -0.86
C HIS A 175 -6.82 -11.85 -0.20
N GLU A 176 -6.27 -12.07 0.98
CA GLU A 176 -6.52 -13.21 1.86
C GLU A 176 -6.96 -12.73 3.26
N ASP A 177 -7.52 -13.63 4.06
CA ASP A 177 -7.69 -13.38 5.50
C ASP A 177 -6.33 -13.22 6.21
N PRO A 178 -6.24 -12.41 7.26
CA PRO A 178 -7.29 -11.59 7.85
C PRO A 178 -7.33 -10.18 7.24
N GLU A 179 -8.43 -9.44 7.46
CA GLU A 179 -8.41 -7.98 7.33
C GLU A 179 -7.47 -7.38 8.38
N VAL A 180 -6.79 -6.30 8.00
CA VAL A 180 -5.78 -5.59 8.82
C VAL A 180 -6.15 -4.12 8.93
N PRO A 181 -7.08 -3.73 9.81
CA PRO A 181 -7.42 -2.33 9.99
C PRO A 181 -6.22 -1.50 10.47
N ASN A 182 -6.14 -0.26 10.02
CA ASN A 182 -5.14 0.70 10.46
C ASN A 182 -5.54 1.43 11.77
N TYR A 183 -6.58 0.96 12.42
CA TYR A 183 -7.12 1.48 13.68
C TYR A 183 -7.63 0.32 14.54
N GLY A 184 -7.66 0.51 15.86
CA GLY A 184 -8.17 -0.53 16.74
C GLY A 184 -7.70 -0.43 18.18
N ARG A 185 -7.89 -1.52 18.91
CA ARG A 185 -7.51 -1.61 20.32
C ARG A 185 -6.36 -2.59 20.52
N ALA A 186 -5.32 -2.17 21.22
CA ALA A 186 -4.22 -3.03 21.61
C ALA A 186 -4.70 -4.30 22.34
N GLY A 187 -4.05 -5.42 22.11
CA GLY A 187 -4.36 -6.73 22.71
C GLY A 187 -5.63 -7.38 22.15
N ARG A 188 -6.22 -6.88 21.05
CA ARG A 188 -7.44 -7.41 20.43
C ARG A 188 -7.18 -7.95 19.02
N GLY A 189 -8.20 -8.59 18.48
CA GLY A 189 -8.15 -9.16 17.12
C GLY A 189 -7.40 -10.49 17.02
N THR A 190 -7.10 -10.86 15.79
CA THR A 190 -6.44 -12.10 15.42
C THR A 190 -5.04 -12.20 16.07
N ARG A 191 -4.72 -13.36 16.61
CA ARG A 191 -3.35 -13.65 17.07
C ARG A 191 -2.45 -13.80 15.86
N LEU A 192 -1.24 -13.24 15.96
CA LEU A 192 -0.24 -13.40 14.91
C LEU A 192 0.50 -14.73 15.06
N TYR A 193 0.84 -15.36 13.94
CA TYR A 193 1.57 -16.62 13.89
C TYR A 193 2.69 -16.52 12.86
N GLU A 194 3.79 -17.20 13.14
CA GLU A 194 4.89 -17.36 12.20
C GLU A 194 4.38 -17.96 10.89
N GLY A 195 4.84 -17.42 9.76
CA GLY A 195 4.41 -17.80 8.41
C GLY A 195 3.16 -17.07 7.91
N MET A 196 2.52 -16.20 8.71
CA MET A 196 1.52 -15.26 8.19
C MET A 196 2.18 -14.21 7.31
N THR A 197 1.53 -13.87 6.21
CA THR A 197 1.93 -12.76 5.32
C THR A 197 0.79 -11.77 5.21
N LEU A 198 1.10 -10.50 5.43
CA LEU A 198 0.13 -9.41 5.55
C LEU A 198 0.56 -8.21 4.71
N ALA A 199 -0.37 -7.57 4.04
CA ALA A 199 -0.26 -6.22 3.54
C ALA A 199 -0.65 -5.27 4.67
N ILE A 200 0.30 -4.46 5.13
CA ILE A 200 0.08 -3.40 6.12
C ILE A 200 0.14 -2.09 5.37
N GLU A 201 -0.96 -1.35 5.36
CA GLU A 201 -1.19 -0.28 4.39
C GLU A 201 -1.90 0.95 5.00
N PRO A 202 -1.27 1.71 5.90
CA PRO A 202 -1.88 2.92 6.41
C PRO A 202 -2.17 3.93 5.30
N MET A 203 -3.46 4.31 5.21
CA MET A 203 -4.00 5.40 4.43
C MET A 203 -4.32 6.54 5.38
N VAL A 204 -3.72 7.71 5.16
CA VAL A 204 -3.75 8.84 6.10
C VAL A 204 -4.19 10.10 5.38
N ASN A 205 -5.27 10.72 5.87
CA ASN A 205 -5.80 11.98 5.37
C ASN A 205 -5.26 13.16 6.20
N PHE A 206 -4.95 14.24 5.52
CA PHE A 206 -4.55 15.50 6.16
C PHE A 206 -5.68 16.11 7.01
N GLY A 207 -6.92 15.97 6.54
CA GLY A 207 -8.13 16.47 7.19
C GLY A 207 -8.93 15.38 7.91
N THR A 208 -10.21 15.20 7.54
CA THR A 208 -11.09 14.21 8.15
C THR A 208 -10.82 12.79 7.63
N ALA A 209 -11.30 11.79 8.36
CA ALA A 209 -11.18 10.39 7.96
C ALA A 209 -12.14 10.00 6.84
N ASP A 210 -13.18 10.79 6.61
CA ASP A 210 -14.29 10.44 5.73
C ASP A 210 -13.86 10.44 4.26
N VAL A 211 -14.34 9.46 3.50
CA VAL A 211 -13.98 9.22 2.10
C VAL A 211 -15.19 8.82 1.28
N SER A 212 -15.13 9.09 -0.03
CA SER A 212 -16.17 8.71 -1.00
C SER A 212 -15.56 8.04 -2.22
N VAL A 213 -16.35 7.18 -2.86
CA VAL A 213 -15.98 6.55 -4.14
C VAL A 213 -16.53 7.39 -5.29
N LEU A 214 -15.70 7.70 -6.28
CA LEU A 214 -16.12 8.45 -7.47
C LEU A 214 -17.02 7.61 -8.41
N ASP A 215 -17.69 8.28 -9.35
CA ASP A 215 -18.61 7.66 -10.33
C ASP A 215 -17.93 6.60 -11.24
N ASN A 216 -16.63 6.44 -11.18
CA ASN A 216 -15.91 5.39 -11.89
C ASN A 216 -15.90 4.04 -11.11
N ASP A 217 -16.58 3.97 -9.97
CA ASP A 217 -16.72 2.80 -9.09
C ASP A 217 -15.41 2.32 -8.43
N TRP A 218 -14.30 3.08 -8.55
CA TRP A 218 -12.97 2.69 -8.06
C TRP A 218 -12.29 3.74 -7.21
N THR A 219 -12.06 4.92 -7.80
CA THR A 219 -11.23 5.95 -7.16
C THR A 219 -11.86 6.45 -5.88
N VAL A 220 -11.15 6.31 -4.78
CA VAL A 220 -11.56 6.80 -3.46
C VAL A 220 -10.91 8.16 -3.24
N VAL A 221 -11.70 9.14 -2.80
CA VAL A 221 -11.24 10.51 -2.52
C VAL A 221 -11.61 10.93 -1.11
N THR A 222 -10.87 11.90 -0.56
CA THR A 222 -11.22 12.53 0.72
C THR A 222 -12.45 13.41 0.55
N ASP A 223 -13.41 13.37 1.49
CA ASP A 223 -14.64 14.15 1.41
C ASP A 223 -14.41 15.67 1.56
N ASP A 224 -13.33 16.04 2.21
CA ASP A 224 -12.96 17.46 2.44
C ASP A 224 -12.01 18.02 1.36
N GLY A 225 -11.57 17.22 0.40
CA GLY A 225 -10.65 17.61 -0.67
C GLY A 225 -9.22 17.88 -0.20
N MET A 226 -8.87 17.48 1.03
CA MET A 226 -7.52 17.59 1.56
C MET A 226 -6.64 16.44 1.08
N LEU A 227 -5.30 16.61 1.18
CA LEU A 227 -4.34 15.61 0.74
C LEU A 227 -4.49 14.28 1.48
N SER A 228 -4.24 13.19 0.77
CA SER A 228 -4.10 11.85 1.34
C SER A 228 -2.76 11.23 0.94
N ALA A 229 -2.20 10.40 1.83
CA ALA A 229 -0.99 9.63 1.57
C ALA A 229 -1.22 8.16 1.97
N HIS A 230 -0.56 7.27 1.24
CA HIS A 230 -0.62 5.84 1.46
C HIS A 230 0.80 5.27 1.45
N TYR A 231 1.07 4.38 2.39
CA TYR A 231 2.34 3.64 2.47
C TYR A 231 2.06 2.19 2.82
N GLU A 232 2.60 1.28 2.04
CA GLU A 232 2.30 -0.14 2.19
C GLU A 232 3.51 -1.02 1.96
N ASN A 233 3.57 -2.13 2.68
CA ASN A 233 4.39 -3.29 2.32
C ASN A 233 3.70 -4.61 2.66
N SER A 234 3.97 -5.62 1.84
CA SER A 234 3.80 -7.01 2.24
C SER A 234 4.89 -7.41 3.23
N ILE A 235 4.49 -7.95 4.38
CA ILE A 235 5.39 -8.46 5.42
C ILE A 235 5.16 -9.94 5.69
N LEU A 236 6.20 -10.62 6.16
CA LEU A 236 6.14 -11.96 6.72
C LEU A 236 6.32 -11.88 8.24
N ILE A 237 5.43 -12.52 8.99
CA ILE A 237 5.63 -12.71 10.45
C ILE A 237 6.64 -13.82 10.66
N THR A 238 7.75 -13.53 11.36
CA THR A 238 8.75 -14.52 11.75
C THR A 238 8.86 -14.63 13.27
N ALA A 239 9.54 -15.64 13.76
CA ALA A 239 9.80 -15.81 15.20
C ALA A 239 10.60 -14.62 15.79
N ASN A 240 11.34 -13.87 14.97
CA ASN A 240 12.22 -12.79 15.40
C ASN A 240 11.68 -11.39 15.04
N GLY A 241 10.41 -11.28 14.66
CA GLY A 241 9.77 -10.06 14.19
C GLY A 241 9.45 -10.08 12.68
N PRO A 242 9.00 -8.96 12.12
CA PRO A 242 8.58 -8.90 10.72
C PRO A 242 9.77 -8.91 9.75
N GLU A 243 9.58 -9.59 8.62
CA GLU A 243 10.41 -9.43 7.43
C GLU A 243 9.60 -8.67 6.38
N ILE A 244 10.12 -7.54 5.89
CA ILE A 244 9.48 -6.81 4.78
C ILE A 244 9.86 -7.50 3.47
N LEU A 245 8.85 -7.97 2.72
CA LEU A 245 9.05 -8.71 1.47
C LEU A 245 9.17 -7.79 0.25
N THR A 246 8.58 -6.59 0.31
CA THR A 246 8.50 -5.62 -0.80
C THR A 246 9.54 -4.49 -0.64
N ILE A 247 10.79 -4.89 -0.49
CA ILE A 247 11.96 -4.00 -0.40
C ILE A 247 13.08 -4.53 -1.29
N LEU A 248 13.94 -3.62 -1.82
CA LEU A 248 15.15 -3.96 -2.61
C LEU A 248 16.38 -4.07 -1.72
#